data_6d78c3ab9678b742719b1304908a047c
#
_entry.id   6d78c3ab9678b742719b1304908a047c
#
_cell.length_a   1.000
_cell.length_b   1.000
_cell.length_c   1.000
_cell.angle_alpha   90.00
_cell.angle_beta   90.00
_cell.angle_gamma   90.00
#
_symmetry.space_group_name_H-M   'P 1'
#
loop_
_entity.id
_entity.type
_entity.pdbx_description
1 polymer ?
#
loop_
_entity_poly.entity_id
_entity_poly.type
_entity_poly.pdbx_seq_one_letter_code
_entity_poly.pdbx_strand_id
1 'polypeptide(L)'
;ASSEVINPLPFSIGVVTLVIFAIISLATVDWFLMLVAVVLFPLLAIINRLYTTRAEIPLGEVQERVGQVSRIAHESFDGVLVVKTLGREDEEVDRLEVAADQLRASRVGLGRIRAVFEPMIEALPNLGIIALLLIGSWQVSIGRLNTGDIVQAAALFGLLAFPMRVFGYFLQELPRAVVVSARLDKVLAAPHEPGAS
;
A
#
# COMPACT_ATOMS: atom_id res chain seq x y z
N ALA A 1 -17.79 11.22 8.31
CA ALA A 1 -16.83 11.42 7.20
C ALA A 1 -15.55 12.16 7.63
N SER A 2 -15.61 13.06 8.62
CA SER A 2 -14.42 13.81 9.10
C SER A 2 -13.51 13.03 10.04
N SER A 3 -14.00 11.99 10.71
CA SER A 3 -13.23 11.19 11.66
C SER A 3 -12.23 10.22 11.00
N GLU A 4 -12.46 9.79 9.77
CA GLU A 4 -11.56 8.89 9.06
C GLU A 4 -10.32 9.60 8.49
N VAL A 5 -10.42 10.92 8.22
CA VAL A 5 -9.29 11.71 7.69
C VAL A 5 -8.36 12.19 8.81
N ILE A 6 -8.89 12.35 10.03
CA ILE A 6 -8.13 12.89 11.18
C ILE A 6 -7.29 11.79 11.87
N ASN A 7 -7.72 10.54 11.83
CA ASN A 7 -7.00 9.42 12.47
C ASN A 7 -5.61 9.08 11.90
N PRO A 8 -5.31 9.22 10.59
CA PRO A 8 -3.97 8.93 10.09
C PRO A 8 -2.92 10.01 10.42
N LEU A 9 -3.31 11.26 10.69
CA LEU A 9 -2.36 12.35 10.93
C LEU A 9 -1.53 12.18 12.22
N PRO A 10 -2.11 11.95 13.42
CA PRO A 10 -1.33 11.73 14.64
C PRO A 10 -0.46 10.47 14.55
N PHE A 11 -0.96 9.43 13.89
CA PHE A 11 -0.20 8.21 13.67
C PHE A 11 1.01 8.44 12.74
N SER A 12 0.84 9.22 11.67
CA SER A 12 1.93 9.56 10.75
C SER A 12 3.02 10.37 11.44
N ILE A 13 2.66 11.34 12.29
CA ILE A 13 3.60 12.14 13.07
C ILE A 13 4.38 11.24 14.04
N GLY A 14 3.70 10.33 14.72
CA GLY A 14 4.34 9.36 15.62
C GLY A 14 5.35 8.47 14.92
N VAL A 15 4.98 7.95 13.74
CA VAL A 15 5.86 7.13 12.90
C VAL A 15 7.10 7.92 12.44
N VAL A 16 6.92 9.14 11.94
CA VAL A 16 8.04 10.00 11.50
C VAL A 16 8.98 10.32 12.67
N THR A 17 8.41 10.67 13.83
CA THR A 17 9.19 10.96 15.03
C THR A 17 10.01 9.75 15.48
N LEU A 18 9.42 8.56 15.46
CA LEU A 18 10.08 7.31 15.81
C LEU A 18 11.22 6.99 14.83
N VAL A 19 11.01 7.19 13.53
CA VAL A 19 12.05 6.99 12.49
C VAL A 19 13.23 7.94 12.73
N ILE A 20 12.97 9.22 12.93
CA ILE A 20 14.03 10.23 13.19
C ILE A 20 14.80 9.86 14.46
N PHE A 21 14.10 9.54 15.56
CA PHE A 21 14.71 9.16 16.81
C PHE A 21 15.58 7.90 16.66
N ALA A 22 15.09 6.87 15.97
CA ALA A 22 15.82 5.63 15.77
C ALA A 22 17.07 5.84 14.90
N ILE A 23 17.00 6.67 13.85
CA ILE A 23 18.15 7.00 13.00
C ILE A 23 19.20 7.77 13.81
N ILE A 24 18.78 8.77 14.61
CA ILE A 24 19.69 9.53 15.48
C ILE A 24 20.33 8.59 16.51
N SER A 25 19.54 7.72 17.13
CA SER A 25 20.03 6.75 18.11
C SER A 25 21.03 5.76 17.48
N LEU A 26 20.76 5.32 16.25
CA LEU A 26 21.68 4.46 15.50
C LEU A 26 22.99 5.19 15.16
N ALA A 27 22.92 6.47 14.84
CA ALA A 27 24.10 7.32 14.59
C ALA A 27 25.00 7.46 15.82
N THR A 28 24.46 7.41 17.04
CA THR A 28 25.25 7.43 18.28
C THR A 28 25.97 6.11 18.55
N VAL A 29 25.48 5.01 17.97
CA VAL A 29 26.16 3.70 18.08
C VAL A 29 27.29 3.62 17.06
N ASP A 30 26.99 3.79 15.78
CA ASP A 30 28.00 3.77 14.72
C ASP A 30 27.46 4.40 13.43
N TRP A 31 28.33 5.14 12.74
CA TRP A 31 28.00 5.80 11.47
C TRP A 31 27.67 4.83 10.34
N PHE A 32 28.39 3.72 10.23
CA PHE A 32 28.14 2.73 9.18
C PHE A 32 26.79 2.02 9.36
N LEU A 33 26.42 1.75 10.62
CA LEU A 33 25.12 1.12 10.93
C LEU A 33 23.97 2.08 10.64
N MET A 34 24.15 3.39 10.93
CA MET A 34 23.20 4.42 10.51
C MET A 34 23.04 4.47 8.99
N LEU A 35 24.16 4.37 8.25
CA LEU A 35 24.12 4.42 6.78
C LEU A 35 23.28 3.29 6.18
N VAL A 36 23.32 2.08 6.75
CA VAL A 36 22.46 0.97 6.33
C VAL A 36 20.99 1.35 6.43
N ALA A 37 20.57 1.93 7.57
CA ALA A 37 19.18 2.36 7.73
C ALA A 37 18.80 3.46 6.74
N VAL A 38 19.65 4.48 6.58
CA VAL A 38 19.41 5.62 5.69
C VAL A 38 19.31 5.19 4.23
N VAL A 39 20.09 4.20 3.78
CA VAL A 39 20.03 3.70 2.39
C VAL A 39 18.77 2.87 2.13
N LEU A 40 18.27 2.16 3.14
CA LEU A 40 17.08 1.33 2.97
C LEU A 40 15.80 2.13 2.75
N PHE A 41 15.66 3.33 3.33
CA PHE A 41 14.47 4.17 3.14
C PHE A 41 14.27 4.60 1.68
N PRO A 42 15.25 5.21 0.98
CA PRO A 42 15.09 5.53 -0.42
C PRO A 42 14.92 4.30 -1.31
N LEU A 43 15.59 3.18 -0.99
CA LEU A 43 15.39 1.92 -1.72
C LEU A 43 13.94 1.42 -1.60
N LEU A 44 13.37 1.47 -0.39
CA LEU A 44 11.96 1.16 -0.16
C LEU A 44 11.05 2.10 -0.95
N ALA A 45 11.33 3.40 -0.94
CA ALA A 45 10.55 4.39 -1.67
C ALA A 45 10.57 4.14 -3.19
N ILE A 46 11.74 3.77 -3.75
CA ILE A 46 11.88 3.44 -5.17
C ILE A 46 11.06 2.19 -5.52
N ILE A 47 11.18 1.11 -4.75
CA ILE A 47 10.44 -0.13 -5.00
C ILE A 47 8.93 0.14 -4.91
N ASN A 48 8.51 0.90 -3.90
CA ASN A 48 7.11 1.23 -3.72
C ASN A 48 6.57 2.11 -4.87
N ARG A 49 7.34 3.09 -5.33
CA ARG A 49 6.97 3.90 -6.49
C ARG A 49 6.83 3.05 -7.76
N LEU A 50 7.76 2.12 -7.99
CA LEU A 50 7.68 1.18 -9.11
C LEU A 50 6.43 0.29 -9.02
N TYR A 51 6.11 -0.19 -7.83
CA TYR A 51 4.88 -0.94 -7.57
C TYR A 51 3.64 -0.11 -7.90
N THR A 52 3.51 1.08 -7.32
CA THR A 52 2.35 1.96 -7.52
C THR A 52 2.13 2.27 -9.00
N THR A 53 3.19 2.67 -9.71
CA THR A 53 3.10 2.98 -11.15
C THR A 53 2.65 1.79 -12.00
N ARG A 54 3.07 0.56 -11.63
CA ARG A 54 2.68 -0.65 -12.36
C ARG A 54 1.31 -1.19 -11.97
N ALA A 55 0.88 -0.96 -10.75
CA ALA A 55 -0.38 -1.46 -10.22
C ALA A 55 -1.57 -0.52 -10.52
N GLU A 56 -1.34 0.76 -10.80
CA GLU A 56 -2.38 1.78 -10.96
C GLU A 56 -3.39 1.42 -12.06
N ILE A 57 -2.93 1.12 -13.28
CA ILE A 57 -3.79 0.75 -14.41
C ILE A 57 -4.53 -0.57 -14.14
N PRO A 58 -3.86 -1.68 -13.77
CA PRO A 58 -4.56 -2.93 -13.44
C PRO A 58 -5.55 -2.81 -12.29
N LEU A 59 -5.27 -1.96 -11.30
CA LEU A 59 -6.19 -1.71 -10.20
C LEU A 59 -7.45 -1.00 -10.68
N GLY A 60 -7.30 0.01 -11.54
CA GLY A 60 -8.43 0.70 -12.18
C GLY A 60 -9.30 -0.26 -12.99
N GLU A 61 -8.69 -1.14 -13.79
CA GLU A 61 -9.39 -2.17 -14.55
C GLU A 61 -10.18 -3.13 -13.66
N VAL A 62 -9.58 -3.61 -12.56
CA VAL A 62 -10.29 -4.46 -11.59
C VAL A 62 -11.53 -3.75 -11.03
N GLN A 63 -11.42 -2.45 -10.67
CA GLN A 63 -12.55 -1.69 -10.15
C GLN A 63 -13.67 -1.52 -11.17
N GLU A 64 -13.32 -1.28 -12.43
CA GLU A 64 -14.29 -1.21 -13.53
C GLU A 64 -15.02 -2.54 -13.72
N ARG A 65 -14.28 -3.68 -13.73
CA ARG A 65 -14.86 -5.01 -13.85
C ARG A 65 -15.74 -5.38 -12.66
N VAL A 66 -15.38 -5.00 -11.45
CA VAL A 66 -16.25 -5.13 -10.26
C VAL A 66 -17.56 -4.38 -10.46
N GLY A 67 -17.49 -3.13 -10.94
CA GLY A 67 -18.68 -2.34 -11.25
C GLY A 67 -19.56 -2.99 -12.33
N GLN A 68 -18.96 -3.58 -13.37
CA GLN A 68 -19.67 -4.29 -14.44
C GLN A 68 -20.41 -5.51 -13.91
N VAL A 69 -19.76 -6.39 -13.14
CA VAL A 69 -20.37 -7.57 -12.53
C VAL A 69 -21.52 -7.16 -11.60
N SER A 70 -21.32 -6.14 -10.75
CA SER A 70 -22.36 -5.65 -9.85
C SER A 70 -23.56 -5.10 -10.61
N ARG A 71 -23.36 -4.37 -11.69
CA ARG A 71 -24.44 -3.83 -12.52
C ARG A 71 -25.24 -4.96 -13.16
N ILE A 72 -24.57 -5.95 -13.79
CA ILE A 72 -25.25 -7.12 -14.40
C ILE A 72 -26.07 -7.86 -13.34
N ALA A 73 -25.50 -8.11 -12.16
CA ALA A 73 -26.21 -8.77 -11.06
C ALA A 73 -27.46 -7.99 -10.63
N HIS A 74 -27.38 -6.65 -10.46
CA HIS A 74 -28.55 -5.83 -10.14
C HIS A 74 -29.61 -5.88 -11.24
N GLU A 75 -29.21 -5.73 -12.51
CA GLU A 75 -30.14 -5.82 -13.65
C GLU A 75 -30.86 -7.18 -13.69
N SER A 76 -30.13 -8.29 -13.44
CA SER A 76 -30.70 -9.64 -13.42
C SER A 76 -31.68 -9.84 -12.26
N PHE A 77 -31.37 -9.29 -11.07
CA PHE A 77 -32.28 -9.37 -9.91
C PHE A 77 -33.54 -8.52 -10.11
N ASP A 78 -33.39 -7.29 -10.61
CA ASP A 78 -34.52 -6.41 -10.88
C ASP A 78 -35.43 -6.95 -12.01
N GLY A 79 -34.82 -7.59 -13.01
CA GLY A 79 -35.51 -8.17 -14.16
C GLY A 79 -35.91 -9.65 -14.01
N VAL A 80 -35.75 -10.27 -12.82
CA VAL A 80 -35.88 -11.72 -12.63
C VAL A 80 -37.22 -12.29 -13.07
N LEU A 81 -38.31 -11.54 -12.90
CA LEU A 81 -39.66 -11.95 -13.35
C LEU A 81 -39.75 -12.02 -14.86
N VAL A 82 -39.17 -11.04 -15.55
CA VAL A 82 -39.15 -10.99 -17.04
C VAL A 82 -38.27 -12.11 -17.58
N VAL A 83 -37.06 -12.31 -17.01
CA VAL A 83 -36.17 -13.41 -17.43
C VAL A 83 -36.85 -14.76 -17.32
N LYS A 84 -37.52 -15.04 -16.19
CA LYS A 84 -38.25 -16.28 -15.94
C LYS A 84 -39.45 -16.45 -16.90
N THR A 85 -40.18 -15.36 -17.17
CA THR A 85 -41.34 -15.42 -18.02
C THR A 85 -40.95 -15.71 -19.47
N LEU A 86 -39.76 -15.26 -19.89
CA LEU A 86 -39.25 -15.48 -21.25
C LEU A 86 -38.40 -16.74 -21.38
N GLY A 87 -38.10 -17.46 -20.26
CA GLY A 87 -37.26 -18.66 -20.25
C GLY A 87 -35.82 -18.40 -20.67
N ARG A 88 -35.24 -17.23 -20.29
CA ARG A 88 -33.89 -16.80 -20.70
C ARG A 88 -32.89 -16.85 -19.55
N GLU A 89 -33.11 -17.72 -18.58
CA GLU A 89 -32.21 -17.85 -17.39
C GLU A 89 -30.80 -18.23 -17.80
N ASP A 90 -30.64 -19.15 -18.73
CA ASP A 90 -29.30 -19.61 -19.17
C ASP A 90 -28.52 -18.48 -19.85
N GLU A 91 -29.15 -17.64 -20.65
CA GLU A 91 -28.50 -16.50 -21.29
C GLU A 91 -28.00 -15.46 -20.24
N GLU A 92 -28.78 -15.27 -19.19
CA GLU A 92 -28.43 -14.33 -18.13
C GLU A 92 -27.30 -14.89 -17.24
N VAL A 93 -27.27 -16.19 -17.01
CA VAL A 93 -26.15 -16.89 -16.33
C VAL A 93 -24.88 -16.77 -17.17
N ASP A 94 -24.94 -17.05 -18.47
CA ASP A 94 -23.78 -16.93 -19.38
C ASP A 94 -23.23 -15.50 -19.41
N ARG A 95 -24.12 -14.51 -19.44
CA ARG A 95 -23.74 -13.09 -19.39
C ARG A 95 -22.97 -12.74 -18.12
N LEU A 96 -23.43 -13.23 -16.96
CA LEU A 96 -22.77 -13.02 -15.67
C LEU A 96 -21.44 -13.79 -15.60
N GLU A 97 -21.40 -15.02 -16.11
CA GLU A 97 -20.18 -15.84 -16.15
C GLU A 97 -19.07 -15.18 -16.96
N VAL A 98 -19.38 -14.67 -18.16
CA VAL A 98 -18.41 -13.93 -18.99
C VAL A 98 -17.86 -12.71 -18.24
N ALA A 99 -18.72 -11.94 -17.59
CA ALA A 99 -18.28 -10.77 -16.83
C ALA A 99 -17.42 -11.15 -15.60
N ALA A 100 -17.79 -12.23 -14.90
CA ALA A 100 -17.04 -12.76 -13.78
C ALA A 100 -15.65 -13.30 -14.20
N ASP A 101 -15.56 -13.96 -15.35
CA ASP A 101 -14.28 -14.45 -15.89
C ASP A 101 -13.35 -13.30 -16.31
N GLN A 102 -13.89 -12.23 -16.87
CA GLN A 102 -13.12 -11.03 -17.17
C GLN A 102 -12.58 -10.39 -15.88
N LEU A 103 -13.42 -10.29 -14.85
CA LEU A 103 -12.98 -9.81 -13.52
C LEU A 103 -11.88 -10.71 -12.93
N ARG A 104 -12.05 -12.03 -13.03
CA ARG A 104 -11.06 -13.01 -12.60
C ARG A 104 -9.71 -12.80 -13.31
N ALA A 105 -9.73 -12.63 -14.63
CA ALA A 105 -8.51 -12.39 -15.42
C ALA A 105 -7.79 -11.11 -14.98
N SER A 106 -8.51 -9.99 -14.81
CA SER A 106 -7.94 -8.72 -14.33
C SER A 106 -7.39 -8.84 -12.90
N ARG A 107 -8.08 -9.54 -11.99
CA ARG A 107 -7.59 -9.80 -10.62
C ARG A 107 -6.32 -10.66 -10.62
N VAL A 108 -6.24 -11.67 -11.46
CA VAL A 108 -5.03 -12.51 -11.60
C VAL A 108 -3.87 -11.67 -12.14
N GLY A 109 -4.13 -10.79 -13.12
CA GLY A 109 -3.13 -9.85 -13.64
C GLY A 109 -2.55 -8.95 -12.54
N LEU A 110 -3.41 -8.31 -11.76
CA LEU A 110 -3.00 -7.50 -10.60
C LEU A 110 -2.27 -8.34 -9.54
N GLY A 111 -2.78 -9.55 -9.27
CA GLY A 111 -2.18 -10.49 -8.31
C GLY A 111 -0.75 -10.88 -8.66
N ARG A 112 -0.41 -11.03 -9.94
CA ARG A 112 0.96 -11.30 -10.39
C ARG A 112 1.91 -10.14 -10.07
N ILE A 113 1.45 -8.90 -10.23
CA ILE A 113 2.25 -7.71 -9.85
C ILE A 113 2.49 -7.72 -8.34
N ARG A 114 1.43 -7.91 -7.54
CA ARG A 114 1.52 -7.99 -6.08
C ARG A 114 2.46 -9.10 -5.62
N ALA A 115 2.35 -10.28 -6.20
CA ALA A 115 3.16 -11.45 -5.85
C ALA A 115 4.68 -11.22 -6.01
N VAL A 116 5.10 -10.27 -6.84
CA VAL A 116 6.51 -9.89 -6.99
C VAL A 116 6.89 -8.77 -6.03
N PHE A 117 6.10 -7.73 -5.95
CA PHE A 117 6.48 -6.51 -5.22
C PHE A 117 6.24 -6.60 -3.71
N GLU A 118 5.16 -7.23 -3.26
CA GLU A 118 4.84 -7.35 -1.82
C GLU A 118 5.96 -8.09 -1.06
N PRO A 119 6.43 -9.28 -1.51
CA PRO A 119 7.55 -9.94 -0.85
C PRO A 119 8.87 -9.15 -0.90
N MET A 120 9.11 -8.38 -1.97
CA MET A 120 10.31 -7.52 -2.05
C MET A 120 10.27 -6.41 -0.99
N ILE A 121 9.12 -5.77 -0.82
CA ILE A 121 8.93 -4.71 0.19
C ILE A 121 9.07 -5.30 1.60
N GLU A 122 8.51 -6.49 1.84
CA GLU A 122 8.59 -7.17 3.14
C GLU A 122 9.99 -7.72 3.45
N ALA A 123 10.76 -8.14 2.45
CA ALA A 123 12.11 -8.63 2.63
C ALA A 123 13.12 -7.54 2.95
N LEU A 124 12.86 -6.30 2.54
CA LEU A 124 13.82 -5.20 2.67
C LEU A 124 14.27 -4.94 4.12
N PRO A 125 13.39 -4.84 5.12
CA PRO A 125 13.79 -4.69 6.52
C PRO A 125 14.64 -5.87 7.01
N ASN A 126 14.32 -7.09 6.59
CA ASN A 126 15.07 -8.29 6.97
C ASN A 126 16.48 -8.29 6.36
N LEU A 127 16.61 -7.89 5.10
CA LEU A 127 17.92 -7.67 4.46
C LEU A 127 18.74 -6.61 5.18
N GLY A 128 18.08 -5.56 5.67
CA GLY A 128 18.70 -4.54 6.51
C GLY A 128 19.27 -5.10 7.81
N ILE A 129 18.52 -5.95 8.51
CA ILE A 129 19.00 -6.63 9.72
C ILE A 129 20.21 -7.51 9.41
N ILE A 130 20.17 -8.29 8.33
CA ILE A 130 21.29 -9.13 7.91
C ILE A 130 22.52 -8.28 7.60
N ALA A 131 22.38 -7.20 6.84
CA ALA A 131 23.46 -6.29 6.52
C ALA A 131 24.05 -5.65 7.78
N LEU A 132 23.19 -5.22 8.72
CA LEU A 132 23.60 -4.65 10.01
C LEU A 132 24.39 -5.67 10.82
N LEU A 133 23.96 -6.92 10.92
CA LEU A 133 24.67 -7.97 11.64
C LEU A 133 26.02 -8.30 10.99
N LEU A 134 26.09 -8.36 9.66
CA LEU A 134 27.37 -8.60 8.95
C LEU A 134 28.36 -7.46 9.15
N ILE A 135 27.93 -6.22 8.94
CA ILE A 135 28.79 -5.03 9.13
C ILE A 135 29.18 -4.87 10.59
N GLY A 136 28.23 -5.02 11.52
CA GLY A 136 28.49 -4.94 12.96
C GLY A 136 29.46 -6.01 13.44
N SER A 137 29.29 -7.26 13.01
CA SER A 137 30.19 -8.36 13.35
C SER A 137 31.60 -8.10 12.83
N TRP A 138 31.74 -7.58 11.61
CA TRP A 138 33.04 -7.18 11.07
C TRP A 138 33.66 -6.04 11.90
N GLN A 139 32.90 -5.05 12.31
CA GLN A 139 33.40 -3.96 13.15
C GLN A 139 33.81 -4.41 14.54
N VAL A 140 33.15 -5.39 15.14
CA VAL A 140 33.56 -6.02 16.39
C VAL A 140 34.88 -6.77 16.20
N SER A 141 35.06 -7.49 15.07
CA SER A 141 36.30 -8.23 14.78
C SER A 141 37.53 -7.31 14.68
N ILE A 142 37.37 -6.07 14.27
CA ILE A 142 38.44 -5.06 14.20
C ILE A 142 38.50 -4.15 15.45
N GLY A 143 37.74 -4.46 16.49
CA GLY A 143 37.77 -3.79 17.78
C GLY A 143 37.15 -2.38 17.82
N ARG A 144 36.31 -2.03 16.82
CA ARG A 144 35.62 -0.73 16.77
C ARG A 144 34.30 -0.71 17.55
N LEU A 145 33.63 -1.83 17.65
CA LEU A 145 32.36 -1.99 18.35
C LEU A 145 32.45 -3.14 19.37
N ASN A 146 31.58 -3.09 20.36
CA ASN A 146 31.36 -4.20 21.28
C ASN A 146 30.13 -5.04 20.83
N THR A 147 30.03 -6.27 21.33
CA THR A 147 28.89 -7.14 21.06
C THR A 147 27.57 -6.50 21.51
N GLY A 148 27.61 -5.71 22.62
CA GLY A 148 26.45 -4.96 23.10
C GLY A 148 25.94 -3.92 22.10
N ASP A 149 26.83 -3.27 21.37
CA ASP A 149 26.51 -2.26 20.36
C ASP A 149 25.73 -2.88 19.18
N ILE A 150 26.10 -4.11 18.76
CA ILE A 150 25.37 -4.86 17.73
C ILE A 150 23.95 -5.19 18.20
N VAL A 151 23.80 -5.66 19.44
CA VAL A 151 22.49 -5.99 20.00
C VAL A 151 21.60 -4.75 20.09
N GLN A 152 22.16 -3.62 20.54
CA GLN A 152 21.47 -2.34 20.58
C GLN A 152 21.06 -1.88 19.17
N ALA A 153 21.96 -1.94 18.20
CA ALA A 153 21.69 -1.57 16.82
C ALA A 153 20.61 -2.47 16.19
N ALA A 154 20.67 -3.78 16.42
CA ALA A 154 19.66 -4.72 15.93
C ALA A 154 18.28 -4.46 16.55
N ALA A 155 18.22 -4.12 17.84
CA ALA A 155 16.97 -3.74 18.50
C ALA A 155 16.39 -2.44 17.93
N LEU A 156 17.23 -1.41 17.75
CA LEU A 156 16.82 -0.14 17.12
C LEU A 156 16.35 -0.33 15.68
N PHE A 157 17.04 -1.18 14.93
CA PHE A 157 16.65 -1.48 13.56
C PHE A 157 15.34 -2.29 13.51
N GLY A 158 15.13 -3.20 14.45
CA GLY A 158 13.87 -3.91 14.62
C GLY A 158 12.70 -2.96 14.87
N LEU A 159 12.91 -1.89 15.64
CA LEU A 159 11.92 -0.83 15.83
C LEU A 159 11.62 -0.06 14.53
N LEU A 160 12.61 0.08 13.63
CA LEU A 160 12.41 0.70 12.31
C LEU A 160 11.65 -0.18 11.31
N ALA A 161 11.67 -1.48 11.47
CA ALA A 161 11.02 -2.42 10.55
C ALA A 161 9.50 -2.19 10.46
N PHE A 162 8.84 -1.85 11.56
CA PHE A 162 7.41 -1.53 11.57
C PHE A 162 7.11 -0.21 10.84
N PRO A 163 7.73 0.93 11.18
CA PRO A 163 7.58 2.18 10.42
C PRO A 163 7.86 2.03 8.93
N MET A 164 8.87 1.25 8.54
CA MET A 164 9.19 1.01 7.13
C MET A 164 8.04 0.35 6.38
N ARG A 165 7.38 -0.66 6.95
CA ARG A 165 6.19 -1.29 6.37
C ARG A 165 5.01 -0.33 6.27
N VAL A 166 4.77 0.42 7.35
CA VAL A 166 3.70 1.42 7.39
C VAL A 166 3.93 2.54 6.39
N PHE A 167 5.16 3.02 6.26
CA PHE A 167 5.53 4.04 5.28
C PHE A 167 5.28 3.57 3.84
N GLY A 168 5.61 2.30 3.53
CA GLY A 168 5.26 1.68 2.26
C GLY A 168 3.76 1.69 1.99
N TYR A 169 2.94 1.36 2.99
CA TYR A 169 1.48 1.40 2.89
C TYR A 169 0.95 2.83 2.66
N PHE A 170 1.43 3.81 3.41
CA PHE A 170 1.04 5.21 3.23
C PHE A 170 1.36 5.75 1.84
N LEU A 171 2.53 5.44 1.29
CA LEU A 171 2.91 5.85 -0.06
C LEU A 171 1.97 5.26 -1.13
N GLN A 172 1.37 4.10 -0.88
CA GLN A 172 0.38 3.49 -1.77
C GLN A 172 -0.99 4.18 -1.70
N GLU A 173 -1.36 4.72 -0.54
CA GLU A 173 -2.65 5.40 -0.34
C GLU A 173 -2.65 6.89 -0.74
N LEU A 174 -1.47 7.55 -0.75
CA LEU A 174 -1.34 8.96 -1.13
C LEU A 174 -1.98 9.33 -2.48
N PRO A 175 -1.79 8.57 -3.59
CA PRO A 175 -2.43 8.90 -4.86
C PRO A 175 -3.96 8.86 -4.80
N ARG A 176 -4.52 7.96 -3.99
CA ARG A 176 -5.98 7.87 -3.78
C ARG A 176 -6.52 9.07 -3.02
N ALA A 177 -5.80 9.52 -2.00
CA ALA A 177 -6.18 10.70 -1.22
C ALA A 177 -6.22 11.97 -2.09
N VAL A 178 -5.26 12.15 -3.00
CA VAL A 178 -5.22 13.28 -3.94
C VAL A 178 -6.41 13.26 -4.92
N VAL A 179 -6.78 12.08 -5.43
CA VAL A 179 -7.94 11.96 -6.34
C VAL A 179 -9.26 12.25 -5.62
N VAL A 180 -9.39 11.82 -4.37
CA VAL A 180 -10.59 12.08 -3.55
C VAL A 180 -10.69 13.57 -3.22
N SER A 181 -9.60 14.24 -2.85
CA SER A 181 -9.61 15.69 -2.59
C SER A 181 -10.00 16.50 -3.84
N ALA A 182 -9.48 16.14 -5.02
CA ALA A 182 -9.84 16.80 -6.28
C ALA A 182 -11.32 16.59 -6.66
N ARG A 183 -11.95 15.50 -6.26
CA ARG A 183 -13.39 15.28 -6.43
C ARG A 183 -14.22 16.10 -5.44
N LEU A 184 -13.77 16.20 -4.20
CA LEU A 184 -14.40 17.04 -3.17
C LEU A 184 -14.36 18.52 -3.56
N ASP A 185 -13.23 19.00 -4.07
CA ASP A 185 -13.09 20.37 -4.56
C ASP A 185 -14.07 20.68 -5.71
N LYS A 186 -14.31 19.73 -6.62
CA LYS A 186 -15.32 19.87 -7.68
C LYS A 186 -16.74 19.92 -7.14
N VAL A 187 -17.07 19.16 -6.12
CA VAL A 187 -18.40 19.18 -5.49
C VAL A 187 -18.60 20.45 -4.68
N LEU A 188 -17.59 20.93 -3.98
CA LEU A 188 -17.63 22.18 -3.21
C LEU A 188 -17.64 23.42 -4.11
N ALA A 189 -17.03 23.33 -5.30
CA ALA A 189 -17.05 24.40 -6.30
C ALA A 189 -18.31 24.42 -7.17
N ALA A 190 -19.18 23.42 -7.07
CA ALA A 190 -20.45 23.41 -7.79
C ALA A 190 -21.34 24.56 -7.28
N PRO A 191 -21.86 25.41 -8.18
CA PRO A 191 -22.73 26.51 -7.77
C PRO A 191 -23.97 25.94 -7.06
N HIS A 192 -24.30 26.52 -5.89
CA HIS A 192 -25.55 26.23 -5.21
C HIS A 192 -26.68 26.57 -6.17
N GLU A 193 -27.50 25.60 -6.54
CA GLU A 193 -28.77 25.92 -7.18
C GLU A 193 -29.58 26.81 -6.21
N PRO A 194 -30.00 27.99 -6.61
CA PRO A 194 -30.90 28.79 -5.77
C PRO A 194 -32.18 27.99 -5.60
N GLY A 195 -32.49 27.67 -4.35
CA GLY A 195 -33.63 26.83 -3.99
C GLY A 195 -34.89 27.35 -4.68
N ALA A 196 -35.62 26.43 -5.29
CA ALA A 196 -36.96 26.62 -5.74
C ALA A 196 -37.80 26.99 -4.50
N SER A 197 -38.20 28.25 -4.44
CA SER A 197 -39.20 28.79 -3.50
C SER A 197 -40.59 28.32 -3.87
#